data_fad80b817c4b95d81663b054af61c76e
#
_entry.id   fad80b817c4b95d81663b054af61c76e
#
_cell.length_a   1.000
_cell.length_b   1.000
_cell.length_c   1.000
_cell.angle_alpha   90.00
_cell.angle_beta   90.00
_cell.angle_gamma   90.00
#
_symmetry.space_group_name_H-M   'P 1'
#
loop_
_entity.id
_entity.type
_entity.pdbx_description
1 polymer ?
#
loop_
_entity_poly.entity_id
_entity_poly.type
_entity_poly.pdbx_seq_one_letter_code
_entity_poly.pdbx_strand_id
1 'polypeptide(L)'
;MMTVLLLIYTLWMYGNNRNINKRPWKEFMVCYSVIAFYTIYSLIFGANVSGGVWLDLMQEVRPYTMIFCTWILNPRFSKKQKKWMLASMVLTLFSWIAYHPESFESANAEFPVLGQLAICTGMSWYLFTERTKRNRYIAMALVLTGMVAPKFKFMGEVVCFIAFVFFVKQRLNFKSPKILFLAVVLVAIILTVTWTRFDAYYVTGLQNEELARPMTYKTSLTILLDYIPFGPGMGTFACNGAIQYYSPLYIKYGLSGIWGLGAGGRLFICDAYYPSLAQFGIVGVFFFCWFWKRRLAAFDIIADMRYYRVAMITFCCLAIEQTADSSWLSGKGMGYCMLIALCLNANRNRRMQIKSNEKNKNIQRNFRRNKI
;
A
#
# COMPACT_ATOMS: atom_id res chain seq x y z
N MET A 1 -15.27 1.04 -9.40
CA MET A 1 -15.99 2.30 -9.69
C MET A 1 -15.20 3.52 -9.22
N MET A 2 -14.90 3.67 -7.91
CA MET A 2 -14.22 4.86 -7.35
C MET A 2 -12.87 5.20 -8.01
N THR A 3 -12.04 4.20 -8.31
CA THR A 3 -10.74 4.38 -8.98
C THR A 3 -10.89 4.97 -10.38
N VAL A 4 -11.88 4.51 -11.16
CA VAL A 4 -12.16 5.01 -12.51
C VAL A 4 -12.66 6.45 -12.46
N LEU A 5 -13.56 6.78 -11.54
CA LEU A 5 -14.04 8.16 -11.35
C LEU A 5 -12.89 9.09 -10.96
N LEU A 6 -12.00 8.65 -10.08
CA LEU A 6 -10.82 9.42 -9.67
C LEU A 6 -9.88 9.66 -10.87
N LEU A 7 -9.68 8.67 -11.72
CA LEU A 7 -8.88 8.78 -12.94
C LEU A 7 -9.49 9.80 -13.91
N ILE A 8 -10.78 9.64 -14.24
CA ILE A 8 -11.52 10.55 -15.13
C ILE A 8 -11.45 11.98 -14.62
N TYR A 9 -11.72 12.19 -13.32
CA TYR A 9 -11.64 13.51 -12.70
C TYR A 9 -10.22 14.12 -12.78
N THR A 10 -9.19 13.30 -12.58
CA THR A 10 -7.79 13.75 -12.68
C THR A 10 -7.42 14.17 -14.09
N LEU A 11 -7.84 13.39 -15.10
CA LEU A 11 -7.63 13.70 -16.52
C LEU A 11 -8.36 14.98 -16.93
N TRP A 12 -9.62 15.13 -16.50
CA TRP A 12 -10.39 16.36 -16.74
C TRP A 12 -9.75 17.59 -16.11
N MET A 13 -9.28 17.50 -14.86
CA MET A 13 -8.55 18.58 -14.18
C MET A 13 -7.23 18.91 -14.89
N TYR A 14 -6.55 17.91 -15.44
CA TYR A 14 -5.32 18.09 -16.19
C TYR A 14 -5.58 18.82 -17.51
N GLY A 15 -6.58 18.38 -18.28
CA GLY A 15 -6.97 19.01 -19.56
C GLY A 15 -7.40 20.48 -19.40
N ASN A 16 -8.12 20.80 -18.32
CA ASN A 16 -8.53 22.16 -18.01
C ASN A 16 -7.43 23.04 -17.37
N ASN A 17 -6.19 22.58 -17.37
CA ASN A 17 -5.01 23.30 -16.87
C ASN A 17 -5.17 23.88 -15.45
N ARG A 18 -5.99 23.24 -14.61
CA ARG A 18 -6.27 23.66 -13.25
C ARG A 18 -5.06 23.45 -12.33
N ASN A 19 -5.13 23.96 -11.11
CA ASN A 19 -4.04 24.04 -10.13
C ASN A 19 -3.63 22.66 -9.57
N ILE A 20 -3.15 21.78 -10.45
CA ILE A 20 -2.71 20.43 -10.15
C ILE A 20 -1.19 20.31 -10.03
N ASN A 21 -0.71 19.20 -9.48
CA ASN A 21 0.72 18.90 -9.42
C ASN A 21 1.16 18.15 -10.68
N LYS A 22 1.80 18.83 -11.62
CA LYS A 22 2.28 18.21 -12.88
C LYS A 22 3.54 17.34 -12.69
N ARG A 23 4.23 17.42 -11.53
CA ARG A 23 5.49 16.71 -11.31
C ARG A 23 5.38 15.18 -11.43
N PRO A 24 4.36 14.50 -10.86
CA PRO A 24 4.25 13.06 -10.94
C PRO A 24 3.73 12.54 -12.29
N TRP A 25 3.34 13.42 -13.21
CA TRP A 25 2.70 13.03 -14.47
C TRP A 25 3.56 12.11 -15.34
N LYS A 26 4.86 12.40 -15.44
CA LYS A 26 5.77 11.53 -16.23
C LYS A 26 5.84 10.11 -15.68
N GLU A 27 5.96 9.96 -14.35
CA GLU A 27 6.00 8.64 -13.70
C GLU A 27 4.66 7.92 -13.79
N PHE A 28 3.56 8.66 -13.69
CA PHE A 28 2.21 8.15 -13.94
C PHE A 28 2.09 7.54 -15.33
N MET A 29 2.51 8.26 -16.37
CA MET A 29 2.49 7.76 -17.75
C MET A 29 3.38 6.52 -17.93
N VAL A 30 4.56 6.48 -17.33
CA VAL A 30 5.44 5.30 -17.38
C VAL A 30 4.75 4.07 -16.76
N CYS A 31 4.13 4.22 -15.58
CA CYS A 31 3.42 3.11 -14.93
C CYS A 31 2.27 2.59 -15.81
N TYR A 32 1.49 3.49 -16.39
CA TYR A 32 0.37 3.10 -17.26
C TYR A 32 0.84 2.49 -18.58
N SER A 33 1.95 2.96 -19.15
CA SER A 33 2.54 2.36 -20.35
C SER A 33 3.03 0.94 -20.09
N VAL A 34 3.63 0.68 -18.92
CA VAL A 34 4.04 -0.68 -18.53
C VAL A 34 2.83 -1.59 -18.34
N ILE A 35 1.77 -1.11 -17.67
CA ILE A 35 0.54 -1.88 -17.49
C ILE A 35 -0.11 -2.16 -18.85
N ALA A 36 -0.18 -1.17 -19.75
CA ALA A 36 -0.73 -1.35 -21.10
C ALA A 36 0.09 -2.37 -21.90
N PHE A 37 1.44 -2.30 -21.82
CA PHE A 37 2.30 -3.30 -22.44
C PHE A 37 1.98 -4.70 -21.94
N TYR A 38 1.90 -4.91 -20.63
CA TYR A 38 1.57 -6.21 -20.06
C TYR A 38 0.16 -6.69 -20.42
N THR A 39 -0.80 -5.76 -20.52
CA THR A 39 -2.16 -6.11 -20.98
C THR A 39 -2.14 -6.64 -22.41
N ILE A 40 -1.50 -5.92 -23.34
CA ILE A 40 -1.39 -6.33 -24.74
C ILE A 40 -0.61 -7.65 -24.85
N TYR A 41 0.53 -7.74 -24.19
CA TYR A 41 1.34 -8.96 -24.12
C TYR A 41 0.51 -10.17 -23.65
N SER A 42 -0.26 -9.98 -22.57
CA SER A 42 -1.06 -11.05 -21.98
C SER A 42 -2.24 -11.47 -22.83
N LEU A 43 -2.82 -10.55 -23.61
CA LEU A 43 -3.89 -10.89 -24.56
C LEU A 43 -3.38 -11.70 -25.78
N ILE A 44 -2.09 -11.53 -26.14
CA ILE A 44 -1.49 -12.19 -27.31
C ILE A 44 -0.79 -13.49 -26.90
N PHE A 45 -0.01 -13.46 -25.84
CA PHE A 45 0.90 -14.53 -25.41
C PHE A 45 0.57 -15.13 -24.04
N GLY A 46 -0.40 -14.56 -23.32
CA GLY A 46 -0.72 -14.97 -21.96
C GLY A 46 -1.25 -16.39 -21.84
N ALA A 47 -0.91 -17.06 -20.75
CA ALA A 47 -1.32 -18.43 -20.46
C ALA A 47 -2.74 -18.55 -19.88
N ASN A 48 -3.53 -17.46 -19.80
CA ASN A 48 -4.91 -17.48 -19.33
C ASN A 48 -5.86 -16.81 -20.33
N VAL A 49 -7.16 -17.05 -20.17
CA VAL A 49 -8.19 -16.47 -21.02
C VAL A 49 -8.28 -14.94 -20.84
N SER A 50 -8.73 -14.24 -21.88
CA SER A 50 -8.84 -12.77 -21.90
C SER A 50 -9.65 -12.19 -20.74
N GLY A 51 -10.69 -12.89 -20.26
CA GLY A 51 -11.46 -12.48 -19.08
C GLY A 51 -10.61 -12.37 -17.82
N GLY A 52 -9.64 -13.28 -17.61
CA GLY A 52 -8.68 -13.24 -16.51
C GLY A 52 -7.75 -12.03 -16.60
N VAL A 53 -7.29 -11.70 -17.81
CA VAL A 53 -6.44 -10.53 -18.07
C VAL A 53 -7.18 -9.23 -17.74
N TRP A 54 -8.43 -9.07 -18.19
CA TRP A 54 -9.22 -7.86 -17.90
C TRP A 54 -9.51 -7.68 -16.41
N LEU A 55 -9.82 -8.77 -15.72
CA LEU A 55 -10.08 -8.73 -14.28
C LEU A 55 -8.84 -8.32 -13.50
N ASP A 56 -7.68 -8.86 -13.85
CA ASP A 56 -6.41 -8.54 -13.20
C ASP A 56 -5.97 -7.11 -13.53
N LEU A 57 -6.11 -6.65 -14.78
CA LEU A 57 -5.87 -5.26 -15.17
C LEU A 57 -6.64 -4.27 -14.30
N MET A 58 -7.93 -4.53 -14.05
CA MET A 58 -8.78 -3.68 -13.22
C MET A 58 -8.26 -3.57 -11.77
N GLN A 59 -7.51 -4.55 -11.32
CA GLN A 59 -6.93 -4.56 -9.97
C GLN A 59 -5.54 -3.95 -9.96
N GLU A 60 -4.68 -4.31 -10.90
CA GLU A 60 -3.31 -3.78 -10.99
C GLU A 60 -3.27 -2.26 -11.21
N VAL A 61 -4.23 -1.69 -11.91
CA VAL A 61 -4.36 -0.23 -12.11
C VAL A 61 -4.68 0.52 -10.81
N ARG A 62 -5.36 -0.11 -9.84
CA ARG A 62 -5.89 0.57 -8.63
C ARG A 62 -4.82 1.29 -7.81
N PRO A 63 -3.75 0.63 -7.33
CA PRO A 63 -2.78 1.29 -6.46
C PRO A 63 -2.06 2.45 -7.14
N TYR A 64 -1.69 2.28 -8.41
CA TYR A 64 -1.05 3.35 -9.18
C TYR A 64 -1.99 4.53 -9.37
N THR A 65 -3.26 4.28 -9.72
CA THR A 65 -4.27 5.35 -9.83
C THR A 65 -4.43 6.08 -8.50
N MET A 66 -4.58 5.37 -7.39
CA MET A 66 -4.79 5.98 -6.08
C MET A 66 -3.60 6.83 -5.65
N ILE A 67 -2.37 6.36 -5.86
CA ILE A 67 -1.17 7.13 -5.55
C ILE A 67 -1.04 8.34 -6.46
N PHE A 68 -1.04 8.13 -7.77
CA PHE A 68 -0.72 9.21 -8.72
C PHE A 68 -1.84 10.24 -8.82
N CYS A 69 -3.10 9.82 -8.92
CA CYS A 69 -4.22 10.77 -9.01
C CYS A 69 -4.33 11.62 -7.74
N THR A 70 -4.21 11.02 -6.55
CA THR A 70 -4.20 11.78 -5.29
C THR A 70 -2.98 12.71 -5.21
N TRP A 71 -1.83 12.30 -5.71
CA TRP A 71 -0.63 13.14 -5.75
C TRP A 71 -0.76 14.29 -6.75
N ILE A 72 -1.32 14.05 -7.93
CA ILE A 72 -1.57 15.07 -8.97
C ILE A 72 -2.61 16.07 -8.49
N LEU A 73 -3.74 15.60 -7.99
CA LEU A 73 -4.85 16.46 -7.51
C LEU A 73 -4.45 17.29 -6.29
N ASN A 74 -3.53 16.80 -5.48
CA ASN A 74 -3.03 17.48 -4.28
C ASN A 74 -4.18 18.03 -3.39
N PRO A 75 -5.07 17.18 -2.88
CA PRO A 75 -6.22 17.62 -2.09
C PRO A 75 -5.77 18.38 -0.84
N ARG A 76 -6.43 19.50 -0.57
CA ARG A 76 -6.20 20.34 0.60
C ARG A 76 -7.44 20.34 1.47
N PHE A 77 -7.28 19.89 2.68
CA PHE A 77 -8.36 19.82 3.65
C PHE A 77 -8.35 21.03 4.58
N SER A 78 -9.49 21.70 4.71
CA SER A 78 -9.71 22.71 5.75
C SER A 78 -9.68 22.07 7.15
N LYS A 79 -9.53 22.88 8.19
CA LYS A 79 -9.57 22.38 9.59
C LYS A 79 -10.87 21.61 9.88
N LYS A 80 -12.03 22.12 9.39
CA LYS A 80 -13.34 21.49 9.55
C LYS A 80 -13.41 20.14 8.85
N GLN A 81 -12.93 20.05 7.58
CA GLN A 81 -12.92 18.80 6.83
C GLN A 81 -12.03 17.74 7.49
N LYS A 82 -10.83 18.11 7.98
CA LYS A 82 -9.96 17.18 8.73
C LYS A 82 -10.65 16.64 9.98
N LYS A 83 -11.34 17.51 10.73
CA LYS A 83 -12.07 17.09 11.93
C LYS A 83 -13.19 16.09 11.59
N TRP A 84 -13.99 16.37 10.57
CA TRP A 84 -15.06 15.46 10.13
C TRP A 84 -14.50 14.14 9.58
N MET A 85 -13.45 14.19 8.79
CA MET A 85 -12.79 12.98 8.27
C MET A 85 -12.26 12.11 9.41
N LEU A 86 -11.57 12.69 10.39
CA LEU A 86 -11.08 11.93 11.54
C LEU A 86 -12.25 11.38 12.38
N ALA A 87 -13.30 12.16 12.60
CA ALA A 87 -14.48 11.71 13.33
C ALA A 87 -15.18 10.54 12.62
N SER A 88 -15.35 10.61 11.29
CA SER A 88 -15.93 9.51 10.53
C SER A 88 -15.06 8.25 10.55
N MET A 89 -13.73 8.38 10.43
CA MET A 89 -12.82 7.23 10.51
C MET A 89 -12.88 6.54 11.89
N VAL A 90 -12.88 7.34 12.96
CA VAL A 90 -13.02 6.83 14.34
C VAL A 90 -14.37 6.17 14.53
N LEU A 91 -15.45 6.81 14.09
CA LEU A 91 -16.80 6.24 14.17
C LEU A 91 -16.89 4.91 13.41
N THR A 92 -16.38 4.85 12.17
CA THR A 92 -16.36 3.62 11.37
C THR A 92 -15.58 2.52 12.07
N LEU A 93 -14.42 2.84 12.68
CA LEU A 93 -13.60 1.88 13.41
C LEU A 93 -14.35 1.27 14.59
N PHE A 94 -14.98 2.10 15.42
CA PHE A 94 -15.75 1.62 16.58
C PHE A 94 -17.07 0.95 16.18
N SER A 95 -17.75 1.44 15.14
CA SER A 95 -18.95 0.79 14.60
C SER A 95 -18.62 -0.61 14.06
N TRP A 96 -17.47 -0.78 13.40
CA TRP A 96 -17.02 -2.10 12.93
C TRP A 96 -16.80 -3.06 14.10
N ILE A 97 -16.13 -2.62 15.16
CA ILE A 97 -15.89 -3.42 16.37
C ILE A 97 -17.22 -3.81 17.03
N ALA A 98 -18.17 -2.86 17.12
CA ALA A 98 -19.47 -3.08 17.75
C ALA A 98 -20.39 -4.00 16.93
N TYR A 99 -20.30 -3.93 15.59
CA TYR A 99 -21.16 -4.71 14.69
C TYR A 99 -20.73 -6.17 14.54
N HIS A 100 -19.45 -6.47 14.81
CA HIS A 100 -18.87 -7.82 14.68
C HIS A 100 -18.38 -8.39 16.01
N PRO A 101 -19.22 -8.51 17.06
CA PRO A 101 -18.81 -9.07 18.34
C PRO A 101 -18.40 -10.54 18.24
N GLU A 102 -19.02 -11.32 17.34
CA GLU A 102 -18.70 -12.73 17.06
C GLU A 102 -17.29 -12.92 16.49
N SER A 103 -16.74 -11.85 15.98
CA SER A 103 -15.41 -11.83 15.44
C SER A 103 -14.30 -11.96 16.48
N PHE A 104 -14.61 -11.82 17.76
CA PHE A 104 -13.65 -12.07 18.85
C PHE A 104 -13.40 -13.57 19.09
N GLU A 105 -14.34 -14.43 18.69
CA GLU A 105 -14.26 -15.88 18.96
C GLU A 105 -13.71 -16.67 17.77
N SER A 106 -13.79 -16.16 16.54
CA SER A 106 -13.33 -16.88 15.35
C SER A 106 -12.11 -16.22 14.71
N ALA A 107 -11.03 -16.96 14.54
CA ALA A 107 -9.82 -16.53 13.83
C ALA A 107 -10.04 -16.30 12.31
N ASN A 108 -11.30 -16.20 11.84
CA ASN A 108 -11.67 -16.25 10.44
C ASN A 108 -11.59 -14.90 9.69
N ALA A 109 -11.62 -15.00 8.40
CA ALA A 109 -11.27 -14.19 7.26
C ALA A 109 -11.60 -12.67 7.24
N GLU A 110 -12.52 -12.16 8.04
CA GLU A 110 -13.03 -10.78 7.94
C GLU A 110 -12.17 -9.71 8.68
N PHE A 111 -11.25 -10.16 9.51
CA PHE A 111 -10.40 -9.33 10.38
C PHE A 111 -9.27 -8.54 9.75
N PRO A 112 -8.74 -8.88 8.56
CA PRO A 112 -7.70 -8.06 7.93
C PRO A 112 -8.12 -6.61 7.75
N VAL A 113 -9.43 -6.36 7.58
CA VAL A 113 -9.99 -5.01 7.38
C VAL A 113 -9.87 -4.16 8.66
N LEU A 114 -10.10 -4.73 9.85
CA LEU A 114 -10.03 -3.99 11.11
C LEU A 114 -8.62 -3.46 11.38
N GLY A 115 -7.60 -4.31 11.24
CA GLY A 115 -6.20 -3.90 11.45
C GLY A 115 -5.81 -2.73 10.53
N GLN A 116 -6.13 -2.84 9.25
CA GLN A 116 -5.83 -1.79 8.28
C GLN A 116 -6.63 -0.51 8.52
N LEU A 117 -7.91 -0.62 8.91
CA LEU A 117 -8.72 0.53 9.29
C LEU A 117 -8.13 1.22 10.54
N ALA A 118 -7.72 0.45 11.55
CA ALA A 118 -7.11 0.97 12.77
C ALA A 118 -5.81 1.71 12.48
N ILE A 119 -4.90 1.12 11.68
CA ILE A 119 -3.61 1.74 11.36
C ILE A 119 -3.78 2.98 10.47
N CYS A 120 -4.68 2.95 9.48
CA CYS A 120 -5.00 4.12 8.67
C CYS A 120 -5.61 5.25 9.51
N THR A 121 -6.50 4.91 10.47
CA THR A 121 -7.11 5.88 11.38
C THR A 121 -6.06 6.50 12.30
N GLY A 122 -5.19 5.68 12.90
CA GLY A 122 -4.11 6.15 13.76
C GLY A 122 -3.09 7.02 13.01
N MET A 123 -2.69 6.63 11.80
CA MET A 123 -1.81 7.44 10.94
C MET A 123 -2.46 8.77 10.54
N SER A 124 -3.74 8.76 10.18
CA SER A 124 -4.49 9.97 9.83
C SER A 124 -4.62 10.89 11.04
N TRP A 125 -4.92 10.34 12.22
CA TRP A 125 -4.95 11.10 13.47
C TRP A 125 -3.59 11.73 13.76
N TYR A 126 -2.51 10.94 13.73
CA TYR A 126 -1.16 11.43 13.91
C TYR A 126 -0.80 12.55 12.92
N LEU A 127 -1.26 12.45 11.66
CA LEU A 127 -0.91 13.40 10.60
C LEU A 127 -1.69 14.72 10.70
N PHE A 128 -2.99 14.66 11.00
CA PHE A 128 -3.89 15.81 10.87
C PHE A 128 -4.21 16.56 12.16
N THR A 129 -3.84 16.01 13.33
CA THR A 129 -4.03 16.67 14.62
C THR A 129 -2.82 17.53 15.02
N GLU A 130 -2.93 18.28 16.11
CA GLU A 130 -1.84 19.08 16.65
C GLU A 130 -0.66 18.22 17.15
N ARG A 131 0.57 18.84 17.17
CA ARG A 131 1.82 18.15 17.54
C ARG A 131 1.99 18.03 19.05
N THR A 132 1.05 17.41 19.73
CA THR A 132 1.11 17.18 21.17
C THR A 132 1.49 15.75 21.53
N LYS A 133 2.06 15.53 22.72
CA LYS A 133 2.30 14.18 23.24
C LYS A 133 0.97 13.41 23.34
N ARG A 134 -0.11 14.08 23.81
CA ARG A 134 -1.45 13.51 23.92
C ARG A 134 -1.94 12.92 22.59
N ASN A 135 -1.84 13.68 21.50
CA ASN A 135 -2.30 13.21 20.18
C ASN A 135 -1.48 12.04 19.62
N ARG A 136 -0.20 11.92 20.00
CA ARG A 136 0.61 10.73 19.68
C ARG A 136 0.11 9.48 20.40
N TYR A 137 -0.22 9.60 21.67
CA TYR A 137 -0.78 8.48 22.44
C TYR A 137 -2.19 8.10 21.98
N ILE A 138 -3.03 9.08 21.61
CA ILE A 138 -4.34 8.81 21.01
C ILE A 138 -4.18 8.06 19.67
N ALA A 139 -3.26 8.50 18.81
CA ALA A 139 -2.98 7.80 17.55
C ALA A 139 -2.52 6.34 17.80
N MET A 140 -1.68 6.11 18.80
CA MET A 140 -1.27 4.78 19.22
C MET A 140 -2.44 3.96 19.76
N ALA A 141 -3.29 4.54 20.62
CA ALA A 141 -4.48 3.86 21.13
C ALA A 141 -5.44 3.45 20.01
N LEU A 142 -5.65 4.31 18.99
CA LEU A 142 -6.44 4.00 17.81
C LEU A 142 -5.82 2.84 17.00
N VAL A 143 -4.50 2.79 16.86
CA VAL A 143 -3.84 1.64 16.20
C VAL A 143 -4.03 0.38 17.02
N LEU A 144 -3.87 0.44 18.34
CA LEU A 144 -4.02 -0.72 19.24
C LEU A 144 -5.43 -1.30 19.26
N THR A 145 -6.48 -0.56 18.87
CA THR A 145 -7.82 -1.15 18.73
C THR A 145 -7.87 -2.28 17.71
N GLY A 146 -6.99 -2.29 16.70
CA GLY A 146 -6.87 -3.40 15.76
C GLY A 146 -6.33 -4.70 16.38
N MET A 147 -5.72 -4.64 17.57
CA MET A 147 -5.27 -5.82 18.33
C MET A 147 -6.43 -6.63 18.93
N VAL A 148 -7.62 -6.08 18.92
CA VAL A 148 -8.84 -6.81 19.34
C VAL A 148 -9.01 -8.08 18.48
N ALA A 149 -8.60 -8.04 17.23
CA ALA A 149 -8.55 -9.20 16.34
C ALA A 149 -7.11 -9.41 15.83
N PRO A 150 -6.21 -9.95 16.66
CA PRO A 150 -4.80 -9.95 16.39
C PRO A 150 -4.45 -10.89 15.24
N LYS A 151 -4.01 -10.32 14.12
CA LYS A 151 -3.31 -11.04 13.07
C LYS A 151 -1.81 -10.78 13.18
N PHE A 152 -1.00 -11.81 13.00
CA PHE A 152 0.46 -11.69 13.14
C PHE A 152 1.06 -10.58 12.27
N LYS A 153 0.59 -10.43 11.03
CA LYS A 153 1.02 -9.33 10.15
C LYS A 153 0.70 -7.96 10.75
N PHE A 154 -0.47 -7.79 11.37
CA PHE A 154 -0.85 -6.54 12.03
C PHE A 154 0.04 -6.23 13.24
N MET A 155 0.49 -7.23 13.98
CA MET A 155 1.49 -7.02 15.05
C MET A 155 2.77 -6.38 14.50
N GLY A 156 3.26 -6.84 13.35
CA GLY A 156 4.39 -6.22 12.66
C GLY A 156 4.14 -4.76 12.26
N GLU A 157 2.93 -4.43 11.81
CA GLU A 157 2.54 -3.04 11.49
C GLU A 157 2.49 -2.15 12.74
N VAL A 158 1.98 -2.66 13.86
CA VAL A 158 1.99 -1.96 15.15
C VAL A 158 3.42 -1.67 15.61
N VAL A 159 4.32 -2.64 15.50
CA VAL A 159 5.75 -2.46 15.81
C VAL A 159 6.35 -1.36 14.92
N CYS A 160 6.08 -1.37 13.62
CA CYS A 160 6.50 -0.30 12.71
C CYS A 160 5.95 1.07 13.13
N PHE A 161 4.66 1.15 13.44
CA PHE A 161 4.04 2.40 13.89
C PHE A 161 4.72 2.96 15.14
N ILE A 162 4.92 2.14 16.15
CA ILE A 162 5.59 2.51 17.41
C ILE A 162 7.02 2.98 17.12
N ALA A 163 7.79 2.19 16.35
CA ALA A 163 9.17 2.50 16.02
C ALA A 163 9.30 3.88 15.36
N PHE A 164 8.51 4.14 14.31
CA PHE A 164 8.61 5.40 13.59
C PHE A 164 8.05 6.60 14.35
N VAL A 165 6.95 6.46 15.07
CA VAL A 165 6.31 7.58 15.77
C VAL A 165 7.11 8.00 17.00
N PHE A 166 7.68 7.05 17.76
CA PHE A 166 8.31 7.34 19.04
C PHE A 166 9.84 7.38 18.98
N PHE A 167 10.48 6.51 18.17
CA PHE A 167 11.94 6.34 18.20
C PHE A 167 12.64 7.02 17.02
N VAL A 168 12.06 7.05 15.82
CA VAL A 168 12.70 7.67 14.65
C VAL A 168 12.63 9.19 14.76
N LYS A 169 13.70 9.84 15.22
CA LYS A 169 13.81 11.30 15.35
C LYS A 169 14.34 12.00 14.10
N GLN A 170 15.13 11.29 13.31
CA GLN A 170 15.79 11.79 12.09
C GLN A 170 15.44 10.92 10.90
N ARG A 171 15.71 11.41 9.69
CA ARG A 171 15.56 10.59 8.47
C ARG A 171 16.52 9.42 8.50
N LEU A 172 16.04 8.28 8.01
CA LEU A 172 16.86 7.09 7.93
C LEU A 172 17.85 7.26 6.77
N ASN A 173 19.13 7.36 7.10
CA ASN A 173 20.20 7.30 6.11
C ASN A 173 20.72 5.86 6.05
N PHE A 174 20.20 5.07 5.12
CA PHE A 174 20.56 3.67 4.95
C PHE A 174 22.05 3.44 4.61
N LYS A 175 22.80 4.50 4.33
CA LYS A 175 24.26 4.43 4.21
C LYS A 175 24.97 4.44 5.57
N SER A 176 24.27 4.80 6.64
CA SER A 176 24.83 4.81 8.00
C SER A 176 24.75 3.42 8.62
N PRO A 177 25.87 2.85 9.12
CA PRO A 177 25.85 1.53 9.75
C PRO A 177 24.95 1.46 10.98
N LYS A 178 24.81 2.56 11.72
CA LYS A 178 23.91 2.65 12.90
C LYS A 178 22.44 2.49 12.48
N ILE A 179 22.04 3.05 11.34
CA ILE A 179 20.66 2.98 10.84
C ILE A 179 20.39 1.61 10.22
N LEU A 180 21.40 1.05 9.53
CA LEU A 180 21.30 -0.33 9.03
C LEU A 180 21.12 -1.31 10.21
N PHE A 181 21.91 -1.17 11.27
CA PHE A 181 21.76 -1.95 12.49
C PHE A 181 20.37 -1.80 13.11
N LEU A 182 19.86 -0.56 13.24
CA LEU A 182 18.51 -0.31 13.76
C LEU A 182 17.42 -0.95 12.87
N ALA A 183 17.58 -0.93 11.56
CA ALA A 183 16.66 -1.58 10.63
C ALA A 183 16.69 -3.11 10.82
N VAL A 184 17.88 -3.71 10.98
CA VAL A 184 18.03 -5.15 11.27
C VAL A 184 17.38 -5.50 12.60
N VAL A 185 17.58 -4.70 13.65
CA VAL A 185 16.95 -4.90 14.95
C VAL A 185 15.41 -4.81 14.83
N LEU A 186 14.89 -3.84 14.08
CA LEU A 186 13.44 -3.72 13.85
C LEU A 186 12.88 -4.96 13.14
N VAL A 187 13.56 -5.44 12.09
CA VAL A 187 13.18 -6.66 11.37
C VAL A 187 13.24 -7.87 12.32
N ALA A 188 14.30 -7.99 13.12
CA ALA A 188 14.42 -9.06 14.11
C ALA A 188 13.28 -9.06 15.13
N ILE A 189 12.89 -7.88 15.64
CA ILE A 189 11.73 -7.73 16.54
C ILE A 189 10.44 -8.19 15.84
N ILE A 190 10.21 -7.75 14.61
CA ILE A 190 9.03 -8.15 13.83
C ILE A 190 9.02 -9.68 13.65
N LEU A 191 10.13 -10.26 13.23
CA LEU A 191 10.26 -11.72 13.06
C LEU A 191 10.03 -12.45 14.38
N THR A 192 10.57 -11.99 15.50
CA THR A 192 10.36 -12.61 16.82
C THR A 192 8.88 -12.60 17.21
N VAL A 193 8.21 -11.47 17.04
CA VAL A 193 6.78 -11.33 17.37
C VAL A 193 5.89 -12.18 16.45
N THR A 194 6.31 -12.37 15.20
CA THR A 194 5.55 -13.13 14.19
C THR A 194 6.08 -14.54 13.96
N TRP A 195 7.08 -14.99 14.76
CA TRP A 195 7.88 -16.20 14.50
C TRP A 195 7.05 -17.46 14.27
N THR A 196 6.06 -17.71 15.11
CA THR A 196 5.22 -18.91 15.00
C THR A 196 4.58 -19.08 13.61
N ARG A 197 4.11 -17.97 13.02
CA ARG A 197 3.51 -18.01 11.68
C ARG A 197 4.56 -17.91 10.58
N PHE A 198 5.65 -17.19 10.83
CA PHE A 198 6.75 -17.10 9.88
C PHE A 198 7.40 -18.47 9.69
N ASP A 199 7.68 -19.19 10.78
CA ASP A 199 8.20 -20.56 10.74
C ASP A 199 7.23 -21.49 10.01
N ALA A 200 5.95 -21.48 10.39
CA ALA A 200 4.93 -22.36 9.80
C ALA A 200 4.72 -22.16 8.29
N TYR A 201 5.02 -20.98 7.73
CA TYR A 201 4.82 -20.71 6.31
C TYR A 201 6.11 -20.61 5.50
N TYR A 202 7.22 -20.16 6.09
CA TYR A 202 8.43 -19.81 5.33
C TYR A 202 9.69 -20.60 5.72
N VAL A 203 9.63 -21.38 6.80
CA VAL A 203 10.75 -22.26 7.23
C VAL A 203 10.29 -23.71 7.16
N THR A 204 9.52 -24.15 8.14
CA THR A 204 8.99 -25.53 8.21
C THR A 204 7.96 -25.80 7.12
N GLY A 205 7.12 -24.78 6.81
CA GLY A 205 6.07 -24.90 5.80
C GLY A 205 6.56 -25.09 4.38
N LEU A 206 7.77 -24.61 4.02
CA LEU A 206 8.35 -24.86 2.71
C LEU A 206 8.68 -26.33 2.43
N GLN A 207 8.78 -27.13 3.47
CA GLN A 207 8.98 -28.59 3.39
C GLN A 207 7.66 -29.36 3.26
N ASN A 208 6.53 -28.71 3.57
CA ASN A 208 5.20 -29.30 3.50
C ASN A 208 4.51 -28.94 2.18
N GLU A 209 4.46 -29.88 1.24
CA GLU A 209 3.87 -29.70 -0.08
C GLU A 209 2.32 -29.63 -0.08
N GLU A 210 1.68 -29.85 1.06
CA GLU A 210 0.22 -29.70 1.22
C GLU A 210 -0.22 -28.28 1.56
N LEU A 211 0.69 -27.41 1.98
CA LEU A 211 0.37 -26.04 2.37
C LEU A 211 0.32 -25.10 1.17
N ALA A 212 -0.84 -24.51 0.94
CA ALA A 212 -1.11 -23.64 -0.21
C ALA A 212 -0.12 -22.46 -0.33
N ARG A 213 0.10 -21.69 0.75
CA ARG A 213 0.93 -20.47 0.71
C ARG A 213 2.41 -20.76 0.43
N PRO A 214 3.10 -21.67 1.15
CA PRO A 214 4.48 -22.03 0.84
C PRO A 214 4.65 -22.52 -0.59
N MET A 215 3.74 -23.36 -1.06
CA MET A 215 3.78 -23.90 -2.41
C MET A 215 3.56 -22.81 -3.48
N THR A 216 2.68 -21.83 -3.22
CA THR A 216 2.52 -20.68 -4.10
C THR A 216 3.82 -19.86 -4.19
N TYR A 217 4.54 -19.64 -3.10
CA TYR A 217 5.84 -18.97 -3.11
C TYR A 217 6.91 -19.78 -3.85
N LYS A 218 7.04 -21.08 -3.57
CA LYS A 218 8.00 -22.00 -4.24
C LYS A 218 7.74 -22.00 -5.75
N THR A 219 6.49 -22.19 -6.16
CA THR A 219 6.11 -22.23 -7.57
C THR A 219 6.28 -20.87 -8.27
N SER A 220 6.11 -19.75 -7.55
CA SER A 220 6.33 -18.43 -8.14
C SER A 220 7.78 -18.24 -8.64
N LEU A 221 8.76 -18.79 -7.92
CA LEU A 221 10.16 -18.76 -8.35
C LEU A 221 10.38 -19.62 -9.60
N THR A 222 9.78 -20.78 -9.66
CA THR A 222 9.84 -21.66 -10.84
C THR A 222 9.22 -20.97 -12.07
N ILE A 223 8.02 -20.40 -11.91
CA ILE A 223 7.35 -19.64 -12.98
C ILE A 223 8.22 -18.47 -13.45
N LEU A 224 8.85 -17.76 -12.52
CA LEU A 224 9.71 -16.63 -12.84
C LEU A 224 10.89 -17.04 -13.73
N LEU A 225 11.43 -18.25 -13.53
CA LEU A 225 12.53 -18.80 -14.32
C LEU A 225 12.05 -19.38 -15.66
N ASP A 226 10.91 -20.10 -15.68
CA ASP A 226 10.39 -20.76 -16.87
C ASP A 226 9.87 -19.77 -17.93
N TYR A 227 9.43 -18.59 -17.50
CA TYR A 227 8.83 -17.57 -18.38
C TYR A 227 9.65 -16.27 -18.43
N ILE A 228 10.98 -16.38 -18.47
CA ILE A 228 11.87 -15.25 -18.72
C ILE A 228 11.63 -14.69 -20.12
N PRO A 229 11.58 -13.34 -20.32
CA PRO A 229 11.74 -12.29 -19.33
C PRO A 229 10.42 -11.70 -18.80
N PHE A 230 9.28 -11.93 -19.50
CA PHE A 230 8.04 -11.18 -19.29
C PHE A 230 6.98 -11.92 -18.47
N GLY A 231 7.26 -13.16 -18.07
CA GLY A 231 6.30 -13.97 -17.32
C GLY A 231 5.19 -14.58 -18.20
N PRO A 232 4.31 -15.40 -17.62
CA PRO A 232 3.19 -16.02 -18.33
C PRO A 232 2.02 -15.06 -18.64
N GLY A 233 2.10 -13.79 -18.21
CA GLY A 233 1.09 -12.76 -18.46
C GLY A 233 0.12 -12.55 -17.31
N MET A 234 -0.61 -11.43 -17.37
CA MET A 234 -1.59 -11.00 -16.37
C MET A 234 -2.72 -12.02 -16.21
N GLY A 235 -3.25 -12.14 -15.02
CA GLY A 235 -4.38 -13.01 -14.72
C GLY A 235 -4.01 -14.50 -14.61
N THR A 236 -2.71 -14.85 -14.60
CA THR A 236 -2.27 -16.24 -14.68
C THR A 236 -1.91 -16.86 -13.34
N PHE A 237 -1.37 -16.10 -12.38
CA PHE A 237 -0.86 -16.65 -11.13
C PHE A 237 -1.06 -15.75 -9.92
N ALA A 238 -1.51 -16.33 -8.80
CA ALA A 238 -1.70 -15.71 -7.49
C ALA A 238 -2.52 -14.39 -7.53
N CYS A 239 -3.50 -14.30 -8.39
CA CYS A 239 -4.34 -13.13 -8.61
C CYS A 239 -5.82 -13.48 -8.78
N ASN A 240 -6.71 -12.49 -8.75
CA ASN A 240 -8.14 -12.72 -8.90
C ASN A 240 -8.53 -13.20 -10.31
N GLY A 241 -7.77 -12.86 -11.34
CA GLY A 241 -7.94 -13.40 -12.67
C GLY A 241 -7.78 -14.93 -12.66
N ALA A 242 -6.78 -15.43 -11.97
CA ALA A 242 -6.55 -16.87 -11.78
C ALA A 242 -7.62 -17.54 -10.90
N ILE A 243 -8.24 -16.82 -9.95
CA ILE A 243 -9.38 -17.34 -9.17
C ILE A 243 -10.59 -17.51 -10.08
N GLN A 244 -11.01 -16.46 -10.76
CA GLN A 244 -12.26 -16.45 -11.51
C GLN A 244 -12.22 -17.40 -12.71
N TYR A 245 -11.13 -17.40 -13.44
CA TYR A 245 -10.95 -18.15 -14.70
C TYR A 245 -9.98 -19.32 -14.58
N TYR A 246 -9.75 -19.82 -13.43
CA TYR A 246 -8.84 -20.90 -13.04
C TYR A 246 -7.69 -21.15 -14.02
N SER A 247 -6.55 -20.55 -13.75
CA SER A 247 -5.42 -20.56 -14.68
C SER A 247 -4.85 -21.97 -14.91
N PRO A 248 -4.54 -22.34 -16.16
CA PRO A 248 -3.89 -23.62 -16.50
C PRO A 248 -2.56 -23.85 -15.79
N LEU A 249 -1.89 -22.80 -15.30
CA LEU A 249 -0.63 -22.93 -14.57
C LEU A 249 -0.78 -23.73 -13.28
N TYR A 250 -1.93 -23.68 -12.62
CA TYR A 250 -2.18 -24.46 -11.40
C TYR A 250 -2.17 -25.96 -11.68
N ILE A 251 -2.65 -26.37 -12.87
CA ILE A 251 -2.58 -27.76 -13.33
C ILE A 251 -1.16 -28.11 -13.75
N LYS A 252 -0.52 -27.27 -14.56
CA LYS A 252 0.85 -27.47 -15.08
C LYS A 252 1.87 -27.68 -13.96
N TYR A 253 1.76 -26.96 -12.86
CA TYR A 253 2.70 -27.02 -11.72
C TYR A 253 2.22 -27.90 -10.57
N GLY A 254 1.17 -28.72 -10.76
CA GLY A 254 0.69 -29.66 -9.75
C GLY A 254 -0.01 -29.02 -8.54
N LEU A 255 -0.32 -27.72 -8.61
CA LEU A 255 -0.96 -27.01 -7.48
C LEU A 255 -2.44 -27.34 -7.36
N SER A 256 -3.07 -27.88 -8.39
CA SER A 256 -4.51 -28.21 -8.42
C SER A 256 -4.93 -29.27 -7.39
N GLY A 257 -4.00 -30.08 -6.92
CA GLY A 257 -4.22 -31.08 -5.86
C GLY A 257 -4.13 -30.52 -4.45
N ILE A 258 -3.63 -29.30 -4.27
CA ILE A 258 -3.45 -28.69 -2.95
C ILE A 258 -4.74 -28.01 -2.49
N TRP A 259 -5.10 -28.25 -1.22
CA TRP A 259 -6.29 -27.65 -0.64
C TRP A 259 -6.27 -26.12 -0.73
N GLY A 260 -7.33 -25.53 -1.23
CA GLY A 260 -7.46 -24.08 -1.43
C GLY A 260 -6.80 -23.53 -2.70
N LEU A 261 -6.09 -24.35 -3.50
CA LEU A 261 -5.53 -23.97 -4.80
C LEU A 261 -6.19 -24.69 -5.98
N GLY A 262 -6.98 -25.77 -5.73
CA GLY A 262 -7.69 -26.52 -6.74
C GLY A 262 -8.89 -25.77 -7.33
N ALA A 263 -9.39 -26.25 -8.47
CA ALA A 263 -10.52 -25.65 -9.18
C ALA A 263 -11.81 -25.60 -8.37
N GLY A 264 -12.03 -26.55 -7.45
CA GLY A 264 -13.20 -26.62 -6.55
C GLY A 264 -13.09 -25.83 -5.26
N GLY A 265 -11.86 -25.38 -4.88
CA GLY A 265 -11.63 -24.61 -3.65
C GLY A 265 -10.49 -23.62 -3.84
N ARG A 266 -10.79 -22.40 -4.28
CA ARG A 266 -9.81 -21.38 -4.74
C ARG A 266 -9.45 -20.35 -3.67
N LEU A 267 -9.57 -20.72 -2.39
CA LEU A 267 -9.50 -19.78 -1.25
C LEU A 267 -8.15 -19.08 -1.10
N PHE A 268 -7.04 -19.77 -1.44
CA PHE A 268 -5.68 -19.30 -1.21
C PHE A 268 -4.93 -18.89 -2.48
N ILE A 269 -5.60 -18.86 -3.63
CA ILE A 269 -4.96 -18.46 -4.90
C ILE A 269 -4.43 -17.02 -4.83
N CYS A 270 -5.20 -16.09 -4.24
CA CYS A 270 -4.83 -14.68 -4.14
C CYS A 270 -4.51 -14.28 -2.68
N ASP A 271 -3.83 -15.16 -1.95
CA ASP A 271 -3.56 -15.01 -0.51
C ASP A 271 -2.34 -14.13 -0.20
N ALA A 272 -1.48 -13.87 -1.19
CA ALA A 272 -0.33 -12.98 -1.08
C ALA A 272 -0.03 -12.30 -2.42
N TYR A 273 0.46 -11.05 -2.36
CA TYR A 273 0.77 -10.31 -3.60
C TYR A 273 2.14 -10.65 -4.19
N TYR A 274 3.17 -10.87 -3.35
CA TYR A 274 4.51 -11.09 -3.89
C TYR A 274 4.61 -12.28 -4.86
N PRO A 275 3.96 -13.43 -4.63
CA PRO A 275 3.93 -14.49 -5.63
C PRO A 275 3.31 -14.10 -6.97
N SER A 276 2.33 -13.18 -6.97
CA SER A 276 1.70 -12.74 -8.21
C SER A 276 2.65 -11.96 -9.13
N LEU A 277 3.74 -11.42 -8.60
CA LEU A 277 4.76 -10.75 -9.42
C LEU A 277 5.40 -11.69 -10.44
N ALA A 278 5.38 -13.01 -10.21
CA ALA A 278 5.89 -14.00 -11.16
C ALA A 278 5.15 -13.95 -12.51
N GLN A 279 3.86 -13.54 -12.53
CA GLN A 279 3.10 -13.41 -13.78
C GLN A 279 3.66 -12.32 -14.71
N PHE A 280 4.44 -11.39 -14.19
CA PHE A 280 5.09 -10.31 -14.94
C PHE A 280 6.57 -10.59 -15.26
N GLY A 281 7.10 -11.75 -14.88
CA GLY A 281 8.50 -12.13 -15.10
C GLY A 281 9.51 -11.20 -14.42
N ILE A 282 10.77 -11.34 -14.78
CA ILE A 282 11.86 -10.57 -14.20
C ILE A 282 11.71 -9.07 -14.50
N VAL A 283 11.21 -8.72 -15.68
CA VAL A 283 10.98 -7.31 -16.08
C VAL A 283 9.94 -6.65 -15.20
N GLY A 284 8.84 -7.35 -14.87
CA GLY A 284 7.82 -6.82 -13.95
C GLY A 284 8.31 -6.68 -12.51
N VAL A 285 9.08 -7.66 -12.02
CA VAL A 285 9.73 -7.56 -10.70
C VAL A 285 10.68 -6.36 -10.64
N PHE A 286 11.50 -6.17 -11.68
CA PHE A 286 12.38 -5.00 -11.79
C PHE A 286 11.59 -3.68 -11.79
N PHE A 287 10.48 -3.62 -12.54
CA PHE A 287 9.61 -2.45 -12.57
C PHE A 287 9.00 -2.16 -11.18
N PHE A 288 8.53 -3.19 -10.47
CA PHE A 288 8.01 -3.05 -9.11
C PHE A 288 9.07 -2.52 -8.14
N CYS A 289 10.29 -3.06 -8.18
CA CYS A 289 11.41 -2.57 -7.39
C CYS A 289 11.79 -1.13 -7.76
N TRP A 290 11.82 -0.79 -9.05
CA TRP A 290 12.05 0.57 -9.54
C TRP A 290 10.99 1.55 -9.02
N PHE A 291 9.72 1.17 -9.07
CA PHE A 291 8.61 1.99 -8.57
C PHE A 291 8.82 2.32 -7.09
N TRP A 292 9.10 1.33 -6.24
CA TRP A 292 9.33 1.54 -4.81
C TRP A 292 10.61 2.31 -4.51
N LYS A 293 11.69 2.04 -5.22
CA LYS A 293 12.93 2.83 -5.13
C LYS A 293 12.65 4.33 -5.39
N ARG A 294 11.84 4.64 -6.40
CA ARG A 294 11.43 6.03 -6.70
C ARG A 294 10.58 6.64 -5.59
N ARG A 295 9.69 5.85 -4.98
CA ARG A 295 8.87 6.32 -3.83
C ARG A 295 9.73 6.60 -2.61
N LEU A 296 10.63 5.68 -2.24
CA LEU A 296 11.55 5.87 -1.12
C LEU A 296 12.44 7.10 -1.31
N ALA A 297 13.03 7.28 -2.49
CA ALA A 297 13.79 8.49 -2.81
C ALA A 297 12.95 9.78 -2.71
N ALA A 298 11.65 9.71 -3.04
CA ALA A 298 10.74 10.83 -2.89
C ALA A 298 10.38 11.10 -1.40
N PHE A 299 10.36 10.08 -0.55
CA PHE A 299 10.15 10.25 0.90
C PHE A 299 11.32 10.98 1.55
N ASP A 300 12.54 10.70 1.15
CA ASP A 300 13.75 11.34 1.71
C ASP A 300 13.76 12.87 1.56
N ILE A 301 13.09 13.40 0.55
CA ILE A 301 12.96 14.85 0.36
C ILE A 301 11.76 15.49 1.08
N ILE A 302 10.93 14.72 1.80
CA ILE A 302 9.81 15.27 2.58
C ILE A 302 10.38 16.09 3.75
N ALA A 303 10.14 17.41 3.78
CA ALA A 303 10.73 18.30 4.78
C ALA A 303 10.15 18.10 6.19
N ASP A 304 8.88 17.75 6.30
CA ASP A 304 8.19 17.56 7.57
C ASP A 304 8.31 16.12 8.06
N MET A 305 8.92 15.93 9.22
CA MET A 305 9.16 14.61 9.81
C MET A 305 7.89 13.80 10.11
N ARG A 306 6.73 14.43 10.30
CA ARG A 306 5.46 13.68 10.50
C ARG A 306 5.04 13.00 9.22
N TYR A 307 5.06 13.74 8.10
CA TYR A 307 4.74 13.21 6.78
C TYR A 307 5.77 12.14 6.35
N TYR A 308 7.05 12.37 6.65
CA TYR A 308 8.09 11.35 6.40
C TYR A 308 7.82 10.04 7.16
N ARG A 309 7.55 10.14 8.48
CA ARG A 309 7.23 8.97 9.31
C ARG A 309 6.00 8.22 8.80
N VAL A 310 4.91 8.94 8.50
CA VAL A 310 3.69 8.30 7.96
C VAL A 310 3.97 7.63 6.62
N ALA A 311 4.73 8.27 5.72
CA ALA A 311 5.10 7.66 4.44
C ALA A 311 5.90 6.35 4.64
N MET A 312 6.86 6.35 5.57
CA MET A 312 7.67 5.16 5.89
C MET A 312 6.84 4.07 6.57
N ILE A 313 5.98 4.43 7.54
CA ILE A 313 5.06 3.47 8.17
C ILE A 313 4.18 2.82 7.11
N THR A 314 3.58 3.62 6.24
CA THR A 314 2.69 3.14 5.18
C THR A 314 3.42 2.18 4.22
N PHE A 315 4.67 2.50 3.87
CA PHE A 315 5.50 1.61 3.06
C PHE A 315 5.78 0.28 3.78
N CYS A 316 6.18 0.33 5.06
CA CYS A 316 6.43 -0.88 5.84
C CYS A 316 5.16 -1.73 6.02
N CYS A 317 4.02 -1.09 6.31
CA CYS A 317 2.74 -1.79 6.42
C CYS A 317 2.37 -2.49 5.10
N LEU A 318 2.48 -1.80 3.97
CA LEU A 318 2.24 -2.43 2.67
C LEU A 318 3.22 -3.57 2.39
N ALA A 319 4.51 -3.41 2.73
CA ALA A 319 5.49 -4.47 2.54
C ALA A 319 5.16 -5.71 3.38
N ILE A 320 4.71 -5.54 4.62
CA ILE A 320 4.27 -6.63 5.50
C ILE A 320 2.98 -7.26 4.97
N GLU A 321 1.98 -6.45 4.64
CA GLU A 321 0.69 -6.93 4.14
C GLU A 321 0.84 -7.83 2.92
N GLN A 322 1.66 -7.45 1.96
CA GLN A 322 1.84 -8.15 0.69
C GLN A 322 2.47 -9.56 0.84
N THR A 323 3.04 -9.88 1.99
CA THR A 323 3.53 -11.24 2.28
C THR A 323 2.41 -12.24 2.54
N ALA A 324 1.24 -11.78 2.99
CA ALA A 324 0.15 -12.63 3.45
C ALA A 324 -1.24 -12.06 3.18
N ASP A 325 -1.35 -11.16 2.21
CA ASP A 325 -2.60 -10.59 1.71
C ASP A 325 -2.33 -9.88 0.36
N SER A 326 -3.33 -9.82 -0.49
CA SER A 326 -3.28 -9.02 -1.72
C SER A 326 -3.82 -7.61 -1.50
N SER A 327 -3.50 -7.00 -0.36
CA SER A 327 -3.96 -5.65 0.04
C SER A 327 -3.59 -4.59 -0.98
N TRP A 328 -2.45 -4.73 -1.67
CA TRP A 328 -2.04 -3.84 -2.76
C TRP A 328 -3.11 -3.69 -3.84
N LEU A 329 -3.73 -4.79 -4.26
CA LEU A 329 -4.74 -4.84 -5.32
C LEU A 329 -6.17 -4.59 -4.83
N SER A 330 -6.40 -4.67 -3.52
CA SER A 330 -7.73 -4.61 -2.93
C SER A 330 -8.11 -3.22 -2.43
N GLY A 331 -9.38 -3.04 -2.10
CA GLY A 331 -9.88 -1.82 -1.44
C GLY A 331 -9.19 -1.51 -0.11
N LYS A 332 -8.67 -2.55 0.57
CA LYS A 332 -7.96 -2.43 1.84
C LYS A 332 -6.69 -1.56 1.72
N GLY A 333 -5.92 -1.73 0.65
CA GLY A 333 -4.67 -0.97 0.42
C GLY A 333 -4.87 0.45 -0.08
N MET A 334 -6.07 0.84 -0.52
CA MET A 334 -6.31 2.18 -1.08
C MET A 334 -6.03 3.29 -0.07
N GLY A 335 -6.36 3.08 1.21
CA GLY A 335 -6.08 4.05 2.28
C GLY A 335 -4.57 4.32 2.42
N TYR A 336 -3.76 3.28 2.36
CA TYR A 336 -2.30 3.39 2.37
C TYR A 336 -1.78 4.15 1.15
N CYS A 337 -2.27 3.83 -0.05
CA CYS A 337 -1.89 4.51 -1.28
C CYS A 337 -2.21 6.02 -1.23
N MET A 338 -3.38 6.39 -0.73
CA MET A 338 -3.76 7.79 -0.55
C MET A 338 -2.89 8.50 0.48
N LEU A 339 -2.55 7.86 1.61
CA LEU A 339 -1.66 8.43 2.62
C LEU A 339 -0.25 8.69 2.07
N ILE A 340 0.31 7.76 1.27
CA ILE A 340 1.58 7.98 0.56
C ILE A 340 1.50 9.25 -0.29
N ALA A 341 0.47 9.38 -1.10
CA ALA A 341 0.29 10.51 -1.99
C ALA A 341 0.15 11.85 -1.23
N LEU A 342 -0.60 11.86 -0.13
CA LEU A 342 -0.73 13.04 0.73
C LEU A 342 0.62 13.43 1.36
N CYS A 343 1.42 12.45 1.77
CA CYS A 343 2.76 12.71 2.29
C CYS A 343 3.70 13.28 1.23
N LEU A 344 3.65 12.79 0.00
CA LEU A 344 4.44 13.31 -1.13
C LEU A 344 4.07 14.76 -1.48
N ASN A 345 2.83 15.18 -1.23
CA ASN A 345 2.37 16.55 -1.45
C ASN A 345 2.81 17.55 -0.36
N ALA A 346 3.30 17.09 0.78
CA ALA A 346 3.61 17.94 1.93
C ALA A 346 4.59 19.09 1.60
N ASN A 347 5.64 18.82 0.82
CA ASN A 347 6.63 19.83 0.42
C ASN A 347 6.05 20.92 -0.47
N ARG A 348 5.18 20.56 -1.40
CA ARG A 348 4.51 21.53 -2.28
C ARG A 348 3.59 22.43 -1.47
N ASN A 349 2.82 21.86 -0.57
CA ASN A 349 1.91 22.61 0.29
C ASN A 349 2.64 23.59 1.19
N ARG A 350 3.78 23.21 1.76
CA ARG A 350 4.64 24.10 2.54
C ARG A 350 5.18 25.27 1.72
N ARG A 351 5.70 24.99 0.50
CA ARG A 351 6.20 26.07 -0.40
C ARG A 351 5.12 27.06 -0.78
N MET A 352 3.90 26.58 -1.03
CA MET A 352 2.78 27.46 -1.37
C MET A 352 2.32 28.32 -0.19
N GLN A 353 2.35 27.77 1.03
CA GLN A 353 2.06 28.55 2.25
C GLN A 353 3.08 29.64 2.46
N ILE A 354 4.37 29.36 2.28
CA ILE A 354 5.44 30.36 2.40
C ILE A 354 5.20 31.49 1.40
N LYS A 355 4.99 31.19 0.11
CA LYS A 355 4.72 32.19 -0.93
C LYS A 355 3.47 33.03 -0.63
N SER A 356 2.40 32.41 -0.14
CA SER A 356 1.17 33.13 0.24
C SER A 356 1.42 34.10 1.41
N ASN A 357 2.17 33.66 2.42
CA ASN A 357 2.50 34.51 3.56
C ASN A 357 3.42 35.69 3.17
N GLU A 358 4.38 35.47 2.27
CA GLU A 358 5.25 36.54 1.72
C GLU A 358 4.43 37.56 0.93
N LYS A 359 3.52 37.08 0.06
CA LYS A 359 2.62 37.97 -0.68
C LYS A 359 1.77 38.84 0.25
N ASN A 360 1.18 38.23 1.29
CA ASN A 360 0.38 38.96 2.28
C ASN A 360 1.21 39.99 3.04
N LYS A 361 2.45 39.66 3.43
CA LYS A 361 3.37 40.61 4.07
C LYS A 361 3.71 41.79 3.15
N ASN A 362 3.95 41.54 1.88
CA ASN A 362 4.22 42.60 0.88
C ASN A 362 3.01 43.48 0.65
N ILE A 363 1.81 42.92 0.59
CA ILE A 363 0.57 43.71 0.50
C ILE A 363 0.44 44.61 1.75
N GLN A 364 0.64 44.08 2.95
CA GLN A 364 0.56 44.89 4.17
C GLN A 364 1.63 45.99 4.23
N ARG A 365 2.85 45.71 3.75
CA ARG A 365 3.93 46.71 3.65
C ARG A 365 3.57 47.84 2.69
N ASN A 366 3.01 47.51 1.53
CA ASN A 366 2.58 48.50 0.56
C ASN A 366 1.40 49.37 1.05
N PHE A 367 0.43 48.74 1.77
CA PHE A 367 -0.65 49.48 2.41
C PHE A 367 -0.16 50.45 3.50
N ARG A 368 0.91 50.09 4.24
CA ARG A 368 1.51 50.99 5.24
C ARG A 368 2.31 52.14 4.60
N ARG A 369 2.98 51.88 3.44
CA ARG A 369 3.73 52.92 2.71
C ARG A 369 2.81 53.95 2.04
N ASN A 370 1.63 53.57 1.59
CA ASN A 370 0.69 54.46 0.95
C ASN A 370 -0.20 55.27 1.95
N LYS A 371 -0.02 55.05 3.25
CA LYS A 371 -0.72 55.82 4.31
C LYS A 371 0.18 56.88 4.96
N ILE A 372 1.41 57.02 4.53
CA ILE A 372 2.37 58.06 4.86
C ILE A 372 2.50 59.00 3.64
#